data_8969ebdab3571c3f1018ef785e943a80
#
_entry.id   8969ebdab3571c3f1018ef785e943a80
#
_cell.length_a   1.000
_cell.length_b   1.000
_cell.length_c   1.000
_cell.angle_alpha   90.00
_cell.angle_beta   90.00
_cell.angle_gamma   90.00
#
_symmetry.space_group_name_H-M   'P 1'
#
loop_
_entity.id
_entity.type
_entity.pdbx_description
1 polymer ?
#
loop_
_entity_poly.entity_id
_entity_poly.type
_entity_poly.pdbx_seq_one_letter_code
_entity_poly.pdbx_strand_id
1 'polypeptide(L)'
;MKRRTLLTGAVVAAVSLMANVSFADDRYPNRNINDIVTWSAGGGTDVINRVITASMSKYLGTNINVINKPGGVSGSVGLLAGFDSKPDGYTLVGLSESNVTAAVMGGWENRMSVFDYFIVASSPDVLSVSKNSEFKTLEELVKYIKANPGKVRVGAGSSGSLHHINYLAFAQGIQGEMNFIPYPGSSKSQNATLSGEVDVVITSAAEQNQLIQSGDFRALGTLTEKGFEVGGMTIPSAIVKYPALGDYLPISQSIGFAMKKETPVDIKKKVAKAFIAAMESEEVTKYAAENYYSLVGEYGKTANERMARLESLFSWTLWDLKAAKIDPASLGIPKP
;
A
#
# COMPACT_ATOMS: atom_id res chain seq x y z
N MET A 1 43.69 -60.48 -53.54
CA MET A 1 42.33 -59.96 -53.35
C MET A 1 42.29 -59.29 -51.93
N LYS A 2 42.21 -58.00 -51.90
CA LYS A 2 42.41 -57.17 -50.67
C LYS A 2 41.06 -56.87 -50.00
N ARG A 3 40.87 -57.24 -48.71
CA ARG A 3 39.75 -56.83 -47.87
C ARG A 3 40.07 -55.44 -47.33
N ARG A 4 39.17 -54.48 -47.58
CA ARG A 4 39.19 -53.17 -46.91
C ARG A 4 38.17 -53.19 -45.76
N THR A 5 38.67 -53.02 -44.58
CA THR A 5 37.91 -52.84 -43.36
C THR A 5 37.54 -51.35 -43.25
N LEU A 6 36.27 -51.01 -43.16
CA LEU A 6 35.77 -49.70 -42.91
C LEU A 6 35.60 -49.55 -41.35
N LEU A 7 36.38 -48.64 -40.74
CA LEU A 7 36.18 -48.20 -39.38
C LEU A 7 35.14 -47.07 -39.34
N THR A 8 33.99 -47.33 -38.77
CA THR A 8 32.97 -46.35 -38.48
C THR A 8 33.28 -45.70 -37.14
N GLY A 9 33.75 -44.44 -37.15
CA GLY A 9 33.96 -43.63 -35.95
C GLY A 9 32.61 -43.06 -35.46
N ALA A 10 32.20 -43.47 -34.26
CA ALA A 10 31.09 -42.88 -33.57
C ALA A 10 31.54 -41.58 -32.90
N VAL A 11 31.08 -40.42 -33.40
CA VAL A 11 31.24 -39.13 -32.77
C VAL A 11 30.17 -39.03 -31.66
N VAL A 12 30.58 -39.17 -30.40
CA VAL A 12 29.72 -38.90 -29.24
C VAL A 12 29.71 -37.39 -29.06
N ALA A 13 28.62 -36.74 -29.46
CA ALA A 13 28.35 -35.35 -29.14
C ALA A 13 27.92 -35.23 -27.67
N ALA A 14 28.87 -34.91 -26.79
CA ALA A 14 28.56 -34.51 -25.44
C ALA A 14 27.90 -33.14 -25.49
N VAL A 15 26.59 -33.10 -25.43
CA VAL A 15 25.82 -31.85 -25.18
C VAL A 15 26.03 -31.49 -23.71
N SER A 16 26.95 -30.56 -23.49
CA SER A 16 27.14 -29.93 -22.17
C SER A 16 25.89 -29.08 -21.89
N LEU A 17 24.97 -29.59 -21.07
CA LEU A 17 23.99 -28.77 -20.39
C LEU A 17 24.79 -27.87 -19.42
N MET A 18 25.19 -26.72 -19.89
CA MET A 18 25.58 -25.63 -18.97
C MET A 18 24.30 -25.16 -18.29
N ALA A 19 23.98 -25.76 -17.13
CA ALA A 19 23.11 -25.14 -16.17
C ALA A 19 23.71 -23.75 -15.89
N ASN A 20 23.02 -22.69 -16.34
CA ASN A 20 23.32 -21.34 -15.91
C ASN A 20 23.09 -21.28 -14.39
N VAL A 21 24.07 -21.71 -13.61
CA VAL A 21 24.16 -21.36 -12.20
C VAL A 21 24.47 -19.87 -12.22
N SER A 22 23.43 -19.06 -12.11
CA SER A 22 23.58 -17.64 -11.85
C SER A 22 24.24 -17.53 -10.49
N PHE A 23 25.56 -17.42 -10.47
CA PHE A 23 26.28 -17.02 -9.26
C PHE A 23 25.74 -15.63 -8.93
N ALA A 24 24.95 -15.54 -7.83
CA ALA A 24 24.61 -14.26 -7.26
C ALA A 24 25.95 -13.54 -7.01
N ASP A 25 26.10 -12.35 -7.63
CA ASP A 25 27.31 -11.54 -7.47
C ASP A 25 27.45 -11.28 -5.96
N ASP A 26 28.49 -11.87 -5.32
CA ASP A 26 28.77 -11.66 -3.90
C ASP A 26 28.88 -10.18 -3.52
N ARG A 27 28.99 -9.31 -4.53
CA ARG A 27 29.06 -7.85 -4.42
C ARG A 27 27.71 -7.14 -4.42
N TYR A 28 26.56 -7.88 -4.39
CA TYR A 28 25.26 -7.19 -4.23
C TYR A 28 25.15 -6.58 -2.82
N PRO A 29 24.70 -5.29 -2.72
CA PRO A 29 24.54 -4.32 -3.81
C PRO A 29 25.90 -3.67 -4.18
N ASN A 30 26.12 -3.42 -5.48
CA ASN A 30 27.31 -2.71 -6.00
C ASN A 30 26.97 -1.39 -6.70
N ARG A 31 25.70 -1.01 -6.68
CA ARG A 31 25.15 0.25 -7.20
C ARG A 31 23.91 0.64 -6.43
N ASN A 32 23.43 1.87 -6.63
CA ASN A 32 22.19 2.34 -5.98
C ASN A 32 20.99 1.46 -6.35
N ILE A 33 20.11 1.29 -5.36
CA ILE A 33 18.82 0.63 -5.51
C ILE A 33 17.76 1.72 -5.72
N ASN A 34 16.72 1.46 -6.51
CA ASN A 34 15.58 2.34 -6.64
C ASN A 34 14.35 1.74 -5.94
N ASP A 35 13.64 2.55 -5.21
CA ASP A 35 12.33 2.21 -4.65
C ASP A 35 11.25 3.01 -5.39
N ILE A 36 10.46 2.32 -6.22
CA ILE A 36 9.38 2.93 -7.01
C ILE A 36 8.13 2.97 -6.15
N VAL A 37 7.85 4.13 -5.58
CA VAL A 37 6.65 4.34 -4.76
C VAL A 37 5.43 4.59 -5.65
N THR A 38 4.39 3.79 -5.46
CA THR A 38 3.15 3.77 -6.28
C THR A 38 2.21 4.95 -6.03
N TRP A 39 2.51 5.80 -5.04
CA TRP A 39 1.68 6.90 -4.57
C TRP A 39 2.40 8.25 -4.62
N SER A 40 1.64 9.34 -4.50
CA SER A 40 2.18 10.70 -4.50
C SER A 40 3.14 10.95 -3.34
N ALA A 41 4.14 11.79 -3.59
CA ALA A 41 5.06 12.26 -2.57
C ALA A 41 4.31 12.94 -1.41
N GLY A 42 4.79 12.73 -0.17
CA GLY A 42 4.21 13.23 1.06
C GLY A 42 3.00 12.45 1.58
N GLY A 43 2.55 11.39 0.89
CA GLY A 43 1.58 10.44 1.45
C GLY A 43 2.28 9.38 2.32
N GLY A 44 1.50 8.62 3.10
CA GLY A 44 2.03 7.65 4.07
C GLY A 44 3.00 6.64 3.47
N THR A 45 2.68 6.09 2.29
CA THR A 45 3.57 5.14 1.62
C THR A 45 4.91 5.78 1.24
N ASP A 46 4.91 7.00 0.71
CA ASP A 46 6.13 7.72 0.35
C ASP A 46 7.00 7.98 1.57
N VAL A 47 6.41 8.52 2.62
CA VAL A 47 7.16 8.91 3.82
C VAL A 47 7.73 7.69 4.54
N ILE A 48 6.93 6.63 4.73
CA ILE A 48 7.42 5.39 5.36
C ILE A 48 8.53 4.75 4.54
N ASN A 49 8.40 4.72 3.20
CA ASN A 49 9.47 4.19 2.36
C ASN A 49 10.74 5.03 2.45
N ARG A 50 10.67 6.35 2.52
CA ARG A 50 11.86 7.21 2.74
C ARG A 50 12.53 6.93 4.07
N VAL A 51 11.77 6.77 5.15
CA VAL A 51 12.31 6.51 6.49
C VAL A 51 12.99 5.13 6.54
N ILE A 52 12.29 4.07 6.11
CA ILE A 52 12.85 2.71 6.18
C ILE A 52 14.03 2.53 5.23
N THR A 53 13.97 3.05 3.99
CA THR A 53 15.04 2.89 3.01
C THR A 53 16.27 3.71 3.35
N ALA A 54 16.13 4.88 3.98
CA ALA A 54 17.26 5.65 4.51
C ALA A 54 18.02 4.87 5.59
N SER A 55 17.27 4.23 6.52
CA SER A 55 17.88 3.35 7.52
C SER A 55 18.50 2.11 6.89
N MET A 56 17.79 1.41 5.98
CA MET A 56 18.31 0.22 5.27
C MET A 56 19.58 0.50 4.49
N SER A 57 19.71 1.71 3.90
CA SER A 57 20.89 2.14 3.14
C SER A 57 22.18 2.02 3.95
N LYS A 58 22.13 2.28 5.27
CA LYS A 58 23.25 2.17 6.18
C LYS A 58 23.74 0.71 6.31
N TYR A 59 22.80 -0.24 6.34
CA TYR A 59 23.09 -1.69 6.48
C TYR A 59 23.47 -2.35 5.16
N LEU A 60 22.99 -1.81 4.02
CA LEU A 60 23.32 -2.31 2.69
C LEU A 60 24.61 -1.70 2.13
N GLY A 61 25.09 -0.59 2.70
CA GLY A 61 26.27 0.13 2.21
C GLY A 61 26.06 0.79 0.85
N THR A 62 24.81 1.08 0.47
CA THR A 62 24.44 1.75 -0.78
C THR A 62 23.19 2.58 -0.61
N ASN A 63 23.02 3.60 -1.49
CA ASN A 63 21.83 4.43 -1.43
C ASN A 63 20.61 3.70 -2.04
N ILE A 64 19.45 3.92 -1.42
CA ILE A 64 18.14 3.55 -1.97
C ILE A 64 17.42 4.84 -2.35
N ASN A 65 17.22 5.06 -3.65
CA ASN A 65 16.57 6.26 -4.17
C ASN A 65 15.06 6.05 -4.24
N VAL A 66 14.28 6.86 -3.55
CA VAL A 66 12.81 6.81 -3.59
C VAL A 66 12.29 7.65 -4.74
N ILE A 67 11.53 7.02 -5.65
CA ILE A 67 11.02 7.61 -6.89
C ILE A 67 9.50 7.43 -6.94
N ASN A 68 8.74 8.52 -6.84
CA ASN A 68 7.29 8.43 -6.91
C ASN A 68 6.80 8.29 -8.36
N LYS A 69 5.95 7.28 -8.62
CA LYS A 69 5.23 7.05 -9.86
C LYS A 69 3.74 6.84 -9.57
N PRO A 70 3.03 7.90 -9.15
CA PRO A 70 1.62 7.80 -8.81
C PRO A 70 0.75 7.74 -10.07
N GLY A 71 -0.49 7.25 -9.89
CA GLY A 71 -1.51 7.25 -10.93
C GLY A 71 -2.12 5.90 -11.22
N GLY A 72 -3.18 5.94 -12.02
CA GLY A 72 -4.01 4.78 -12.29
C GLY A 72 -4.86 4.36 -11.08
N VAL A 73 -5.76 3.39 -11.30
CA VAL A 73 -6.54 2.81 -10.23
C VAL A 73 -5.62 1.99 -9.32
N SER A 74 -5.81 2.10 -8.01
CA SER A 74 -5.04 1.34 -7.02
C SER A 74 -3.50 1.49 -7.20
N GLY A 75 -3.02 2.62 -7.73
CA GLY A 75 -1.58 2.87 -7.95
C GLY A 75 -0.95 2.05 -9.06
N SER A 76 -1.73 1.59 -10.04
CA SER A 76 -1.30 0.65 -11.08
C SER A 76 -0.13 1.16 -11.95
N VAL A 77 0.04 2.47 -12.13
CA VAL A 77 1.17 3.04 -12.91
C VAL A 77 2.51 2.67 -12.25
N GLY A 78 2.62 2.87 -10.94
CA GLY A 78 3.83 2.51 -10.19
C GLY A 78 4.02 1.00 -10.08
N LEU A 79 2.93 0.22 -9.92
CA LEU A 79 3.00 -1.25 -9.93
C LEU A 79 3.57 -1.79 -11.22
N LEU A 80 3.08 -1.33 -12.38
CA LEU A 80 3.58 -1.72 -13.70
C LEU A 80 5.07 -1.37 -13.84
N ALA A 81 5.46 -0.15 -13.48
CA ALA A 81 6.85 0.26 -13.57
C ALA A 81 7.80 -0.58 -12.70
N GLY A 82 7.34 -1.01 -11.52
CA GLY A 82 8.09 -1.91 -10.65
C GLY A 82 8.12 -3.35 -11.17
N PHE A 83 7.00 -3.85 -11.65
CA PHE A 83 6.88 -5.20 -12.19
C PHE A 83 7.69 -5.41 -13.47
N ASP A 84 7.75 -4.41 -14.36
CA ASP A 84 8.54 -4.48 -15.60
C ASP A 84 10.05 -4.40 -15.37
N SER A 85 10.49 -4.10 -14.14
CA SER A 85 11.91 -4.08 -13.80
C SER A 85 12.52 -5.49 -13.77
N LYS A 86 13.86 -5.56 -13.87
CA LYS A 86 14.59 -6.84 -13.72
C LYS A 86 14.48 -7.35 -12.29
N PRO A 87 14.34 -8.68 -12.08
CA PRO A 87 14.33 -9.27 -10.73
C PRO A 87 15.74 -9.45 -10.16
N ASP A 88 16.57 -8.42 -10.24
CA ASP A 88 17.98 -8.41 -9.83
C ASP A 88 18.22 -7.74 -8.46
N GLY A 89 17.14 -7.35 -7.78
CA GLY A 89 17.19 -6.73 -6.46
C GLY A 89 17.47 -5.22 -6.47
N TYR A 90 17.70 -4.59 -7.63
CA TYR A 90 17.97 -3.15 -7.72
C TYR A 90 16.71 -2.30 -7.93
N THR A 91 15.54 -2.92 -7.91
CA THR A 91 14.26 -2.23 -7.87
C THR A 91 13.40 -2.82 -6.76
N LEU A 92 13.02 -1.98 -5.81
CA LEU A 92 11.97 -2.20 -4.83
C LEU A 92 10.68 -1.53 -5.34
N VAL A 93 9.55 -1.96 -4.85
CA VAL A 93 8.25 -1.35 -5.15
C VAL A 93 7.64 -0.88 -3.84
N GLY A 94 7.73 0.41 -3.57
CA GLY A 94 7.11 1.05 -2.43
C GLY A 94 5.59 1.07 -2.60
N LEU A 95 4.89 0.31 -1.77
CA LEU A 95 3.47 0.04 -1.91
C LEU A 95 2.74 -0.03 -0.57
N SER A 96 1.43 -0.11 -0.66
CA SER A 96 0.55 -0.37 0.47
C SER A 96 -0.50 -1.44 0.12
N GLU A 97 -1.31 -1.81 1.10
CA GLU A 97 -2.48 -2.65 0.91
C GLU A 97 -3.42 -2.16 -0.20
N SER A 98 -3.45 -0.86 -0.44
CA SER A 98 -4.29 -0.25 -1.48
C SER A 98 -3.99 -0.75 -2.90
N ASN A 99 -2.80 -1.31 -3.11
CA ASN A 99 -2.40 -1.85 -4.41
C ASN A 99 -3.01 -3.22 -4.71
N VAL A 100 -3.51 -3.96 -3.70
CA VAL A 100 -4.02 -5.33 -3.87
C VAL A 100 -5.27 -5.41 -4.76
N THR A 101 -5.96 -4.30 -4.94
CA THR A 101 -7.19 -4.23 -5.74
C THR A 101 -6.95 -3.86 -7.20
N ALA A 102 -5.70 -3.63 -7.62
CA ALA A 102 -5.36 -3.16 -8.95
C ALA A 102 -5.95 -4.04 -10.06
N ALA A 103 -5.95 -5.37 -9.87
CA ALA A 103 -6.51 -6.31 -10.84
C ALA A 103 -8.05 -6.19 -10.94
N VAL A 104 -8.78 -6.23 -9.83
CA VAL A 104 -10.26 -6.14 -9.84
C VAL A 104 -10.77 -4.77 -10.27
N MET A 105 -9.92 -3.73 -10.14
CA MET A 105 -10.22 -2.39 -10.65
C MET A 105 -9.86 -2.20 -12.14
N GLY A 106 -9.30 -3.23 -12.79
CA GLY A 106 -8.93 -3.19 -14.20
C GLY A 106 -7.69 -2.35 -14.51
N GLY A 107 -6.82 -2.15 -13.54
CA GLY A 107 -5.57 -1.40 -13.68
C GLY A 107 -4.34 -2.28 -13.92
N TRP A 108 -4.48 -3.60 -13.74
CA TRP A 108 -3.38 -4.53 -13.86
C TRP A 108 -3.88 -5.94 -14.18
N GLU A 109 -3.11 -6.72 -14.94
CA GLU A 109 -3.50 -8.06 -15.37
C GLU A 109 -3.02 -9.17 -14.41
N ASN A 110 -2.08 -8.85 -13.53
CA ASN A 110 -1.51 -9.82 -12.60
C ASN A 110 -2.14 -9.71 -11.21
N ARG A 111 -2.00 -10.78 -10.44
CA ARG A 111 -2.29 -10.77 -9.00
C ARG A 111 -1.07 -10.31 -8.22
N MET A 112 -1.31 -9.84 -7.00
CA MET A 112 -0.26 -9.36 -6.11
C MET A 112 0.69 -10.46 -5.62
N SER A 113 0.38 -11.75 -5.86
CA SER A 113 1.25 -12.90 -5.53
C SER A 113 2.57 -12.96 -6.32
N VAL A 114 2.79 -12.05 -7.28
CA VAL A 114 4.05 -11.90 -8.04
C VAL A 114 5.15 -11.20 -7.23
N PHE A 115 4.84 -10.72 -6.03
CA PHE A 115 5.77 -10.04 -5.14
C PHE A 115 6.01 -10.80 -3.83
N ASP A 116 7.17 -10.53 -3.20
CA ASP A 116 7.48 -10.82 -1.81
C ASP A 116 7.52 -9.50 -1.03
N TYR A 117 6.82 -9.44 0.10
CA TYR A 117 6.49 -8.21 0.83
C TYR A 117 7.33 -8.01 2.07
N PHE A 118 7.51 -6.72 2.40
CA PHE A 118 8.11 -6.19 3.61
C PHE A 118 7.19 -5.09 4.17
N ILE A 119 6.44 -5.40 5.21
CA ILE A 119 5.45 -4.48 5.79
C ILE A 119 6.07 -3.76 6.97
N VAL A 120 6.20 -2.46 6.83
CA VAL A 120 6.87 -1.58 7.81
C VAL A 120 5.89 -1.12 8.88
N ALA A 121 4.77 -0.52 8.47
CA ALA A 121 3.91 0.22 9.37
C ALA A 121 2.42 0.13 9.00
N SER A 122 1.58 0.49 9.97
CA SER A 122 0.12 0.55 9.87
C SER A 122 -0.40 1.81 10.55
N SER A 123 -1.52 2.35 10.06
CA SER A 123 -2.25 3.44 10.73
C SER A 123 -3.74 3.37 10.36
N PRO A 124 -4.67 3.64 11.29
CA PRO A 124 -6.11 3.66 11.00
C PRO A 124 -6.51 4.92 10.24
N ASP A 125 -7.64 4.86 9.52
CA ASP A 125 -8.20 6.04 8.85
C ASP A 125 -9.00 6.92 9.80
N VAL A 126 -8.98 8.21 9.49
CA VAL A 126 -9.71 9.29 10.14
C VAL A 126 -10.49 10.08 9.11
N LEU A 127 -11.73 10.45 9.45
CA LEU A 127 -12.52 11.44 8.73
C LEU A 127 -12.22 12.81 9.30
N SER A 128 -11.76 13.73 8.46
CA SER A 128 -11.52 15.11 8.86
C SER A 128 -12.12 16.11 7.87
N VAL A 129 -12.32 17.31 8.36
CA VAL A 129 -12.72 18.47 7.59
C VAL A 129 -11.72 19.60 7.80
N SER A 130 -11.69 20.60 6.90
CA SER A 130 -10.92 21.82 7.11
C SER A 130 -11.42 22.55 8.38
N LYS A 131 -10.53 23.27 9.04
CA LYS A 131 -10.88 24.12 10.22
C LYS A 131 -12.02 25.11 9.92
N ASN A 132 -12.15 25.53 8.66
CA ASN A 132 -13.15 26.48 8.21
C ASN A 132 -14.50 25.82 7.88
N SER A 133 -14.60 24.48 7.94
CA SER A 133 -15.83 23.76 7.68
C SER A 133 -16.94 24.15 8.66
N GLU A 134 -18.17 24.15 8.18
CA GLU A 134 -19.37 24.30 9.01
C GLU A 134 -19.60 23.10 9.95
N PHE A 135 -19.13 21.89 9.54
CA PHE A 135 -19.27 20.68 10.35
C PHE A 135 -18.32 20.68 11.54
N LYS A 136 -18.86 20.62 12.75
CA LYS A 136 -18.06 20.58 14.00
C LYS A 136 -18.00 19.19 14.60
N THR A 137 -18.96 18.34 14.29
CA THR A 137 -19.06 16.96 14.80
C THR A 137 -19.39 15.98 13.68
N LEU A 138 -19.13 14.69 13.91
CA LEU A 138 -19.51 13.63 12.98
C LEU A 138 -21.03 13.56 12.78
N GLU A 139 -21.79 13.81 13.84
CA GLU A 139 -23.25 13.80 13.81
C GLU A 139 -23.83 14.92 12.92
N GLU A 140 -23.26 16.13 13.00
CA GLU A 140 -23.66 17.23 12.12
C GLU A 140 -23.39 16.87 10.64
N LEU A 141 -22.20 16.32 10.33
CA LEU A 141 -21.86 15.86 9.01
C LEU A 141 -22.82 14.78 8.51
N VAL A 142 -23.08 13.74 9.31
CA VAL A 142 -23.98 12.63 8.91
C VAL A 142 -25.42 13.14 8.74
N LYS A 143 -25.90 14.03 9.61
CA LYS A 143 -27.23 14.65 9.48
C LYS A 143 -27.33 15.42 8.16
N TYR A 144 -26.30 16.19 7.80
CA TYR A 144 -26.29 16.94 6.55
C TYR A 144 -26.23 16.01 5.33
N ILE A 145 -25.41 14.96 5.35
CA ILE A 145 -25.31 13.96 4.26
C ILE A 145 -26.71 13.34 4.00
N LYS A 146 -27.42 12.94 5.05
CA LYS A 146 -28.76 12.34 4.91
C LYS A 146 -29.82 13.30 4.39
N ALA A 147 -29.73 14.56 4.75
CA ALA A 147 -30.65 15.61 4.29
C ALA A 147 -30.32 16.10 2.86
N ASN A 148 -29.07 15.91 2.39
CA ASN A 148 -28.57 16.43 1.13
C ASN A 148 -27.77 15.37 0.36
N PRO A 149 -28.41 14.31 -0.16
CA PRO A 149 -27.71 13.22 -0.85
C PRO A 149 -26.82 13.70 -1.99
N GLY A 150 -25.61 13.18 -2.09
CA GLY A 150 -24.63 13.50 -3.12
C GLY A 150 -24.00 14.90 -3.06
N LYS A 151 -24.34 15.75 -2.07
CA LYS A 151 -23.80 17.12 -1.99
C LYS A 151 -22.43 17.21 -1.31
N VAL A 152 -22.12 16.33 -0.34
CA VAL A 152 -20.84 16.32 0.34
C VAL A 152 -19.79 15.67 -0.57
N ARG A 153 -18.74 16.43 -0.87
CA ARG A 153 -17.58 15.98 -1.66
C ARG A 153 -16.56 15.34 -0.72
N VAL A 154 -16.15 14.11 -1.00
CA VAL A 154 -15.20 13.37 -0.18
C VAL A 154 -13.94 13.08 -0.99
N GLY A 155 -12.81 13.60 -0.53
CA GLY A 155 -11.49 13.30 -1.07
C GLY A 155 -10.85 12.13 -0.33
N ALA A 156 -10.25 11.20 -1.09
CA ALA A 156 -9.48 10.09 -0.55
C ALA A 156 -8.35 9.71 -1.51
N GLY A 157 -7.77 8.51 -1.37
CA GLY A 157 -6.86 7.97 -2.38
C GLY A 157 -7.56 7.64 -3.70
N SER A 158 -6.88 6.98 -4.62
CA SER A 158 -7.45 6.59 -5.91
C SER A 158 -8.59 5.59 -5.76
N SER A 159 -9.42 5.46 -6.81
CA SER A 159 -10.43 4.40 -6.86
C SER A 159 -9.80 3.03 -6.61
N GLY A 160 -10.41 2.23 -5.73
CA GLY A 160 -9.90 0.94 -5.28
C GLY A 160 -8.92 0.99 -4.10
N SER A 161 -8.44 2.16 -3.68
CA SER A 161 -7.57 2.27 -2.50
C SER A 161 -8.30 1.91 -1.19
N LEU A 162 -7.55 1.66 -0.12
CA LEU A 162 -8.08 1.49 1.23
C LEU A 162 -9.03 2.64 1.60
N HIS A 163 -8.61 3.87 1.37
CA HIS A 163 -9.39 5.05 1.72
C HIS A 163 -10.70 5.13 0.92
N HIS A 164 -10.71 4.64 -0.33
CA HIS A 164 -11.95 4.49 -1.10
C HIS A 164 -12.86 3.40 -0.50
N ILE A 165 -12.30 2.27 -0.09
CA ILE A 165 -13.06 1.19 0.58
C ILE A 165 -13.64 1.72 1.90
N ASN A 166 -12.86 2.43 2.69
CA ASN A 166 -13.30 3.03 3.94
C ASN A 166 -14.39 4.11 3.72
N TYR A 167 -14.30 4.89 2.62
CA TYR A 167 -15.37 5.78 2.20
C TYR A 167 -16.67 5.00 1.88
N LEU A 168 -16.58 3.91 1.09
CA LEU A 168 -17.74 3.08 0.73
C LEU A 168 -18.37 2.44 1.97
N ALA A 169 -17.54 1.90 2.87
CA ALA A 169 -17.98 1.34 4.15
C ALA A 169 -18.69 2.39 5.01
N PHE A 170 -18.12 3.60 5.10
CA PHE A 170 -18.74 4.70 5.83
C PHE A 170 -20.08 5.11 5.21
N ALA A 171 -20.16 5.32 3.90
CA ALA A 171 -21.38 5.66 3.20
C ALA A 171 -22.48 4.61 3.41
N GLN A 172 -22.12 3.32 3.29
CA GLN A 172 -23.04 2.20 3.50
C GLN A 172 -23.53 2.13 4.95
N GLY A 173 -22.62 2.21 5.92
CA GLY A 173 -22.96 2.10 7.35
C GLY A 173 -23.81 3.25 7.88
N ILE A 174 -23.65 4.45 7.35
CA ILE A 174 -24.53 5.58 7.68
C ILE A 174 -25.78 5.65 6.82
N GLN A 175 -25.90 4.81 5.79
CA GLN A 175 -26.97 4.87 4.77
C GLN A 175 -27.07 6.27 4.15
N GLY A 176 -25.92 6.83 3.72
CA GLY A 176 -25.82 8.16 3.18
C GLY A 176 -25.09 8.21 1.83
N GLU A 177 -25.47 9.13 0.98
CA GLU A 177 -24.86 9.33 -0.34
C GLU A 177 -23.98 10.56 -0.35
N MET A 178 -22.73 10.39 -0.82
CA MET A 178 -21.73 11.45 -0.95
C MET A 178 -21.07 11.38 -2.34
N ASN A 179 -20.41 12.45 -2.76
CA ASN A 179 -19.69 12.52 -4.02
C ASN A 179 -18.20 12.23 -3.80
N PHE A 180 -17.74 11.02 -4.20
CA PHE A 180 -16.35 10.60 -4.07
C PHE A 180 -15.47 11.23 -5.18
N ILE A 181 -14.36 11.85 -4.79
CA ILE A 181 -13.37 12.44 -5.70
C ILE A 181 -12.02 11.74 -5.46
N PRO A 182 -11.56 10.92 -6.42
CA PRO A 182 -10.29 10.19 -6.29
C PRO A 182 -9.08 11.09 -6.54
N TYR A 183 -8.03 10.91 -5.72
CA TYR A 183 -6.73 11.58 -5.87
C TYR A 183 -5.59 10.55 -5.98
N PRO A 184 -4.46 10.89 -6.62
CA PRO A 184 -3.34 9.97 -6.80
C PRO A 184 -2.53 9.71 -5.53
N GLY A 185 -3.07 10.04 -4.37
CA GLY A 185 -2.52 9.80 -3.04
C GLY A 185 -3.04 10.76 -2.00
N SER A 186 -2.84 10.42 -0.71
CA SER A 186 -3.44 11.10 0.44
C SER A 186 -3.05 12.58 0.54
N SER A 187 -1.81 12.96 0.26
CA SER A 187 -1.36 14.35 0.33
C SER A 187 -2.15 15.27 -0.62
N LYS A 188 -2.57 14.76 -1.78
CA LYS A 188 -3.37 15.54 -2.74
C LYS A 188 -4.81 15.74 -2.27
N SER A 189 -5.44 14.72 -1.70
CA SER A 189 -6.79 14.84 -1.14
C SER A 189 -6.82 15.73 0.10
N GLN A 190 -5.78 15.70 0.93
CA GLN A 190 -5.65 16.61 2.07
C GLN A 190 -5.54 18.06 1.63
N ASN A 191 -4.70 18.35 0.62
CA ASN A 191 -4.58 19.69 0.06
C ASN A 191 -5.90 20.19 -0.55
N ALA A 192 -6.65 19.32 -1.25
CA ALA A 192 -7.97 19.63 -1.78
C ALA A 192 -8.98 19.96 -0.67
N THR A 193 -8.87 19.31 0.49
CA THR A 193 -9.71 19.64 1.66
C THR A 193 -9.32 20.97 2.29
N LEU A 194 -8.03 21.26 2.38
CA LEU A 194 -7.56 22.56 2.89
C LEU A 194 -8.01 23.73 2.00
N SER A 195 -8.02 23.54 0.69
CA SER A 195 -8.45 24.55 -0.28
C SER A 195 -9.98 24.67 -0.43
N GLY A 196 -10.76 23.73 0.14
CA GLY A 196 -12.22 23.69 -0.01
C GLY A 196 -12.70 23.09 -1.34
N GLU A 197 -11.81 22.45 -2.12
CA GLU A 197 -12.19 21.69 -3.32
C GLU A 197 -13.06 20.48 -2.95
N VAL A 198 -12.75 19.81 -1.80
CA VAL A 198 -13.59 18.80 -1.17
C VAL A 198 -13.93 19.19 0.27
N ASP A 199 -15.03 18.63 0.78
CA ASP A 199 -15.58 19.00 2.08
C ASP A 199 -15.01 18.11 3.20
N VAL A 200 -14.74 16.85 2.89
CA VAL A 200 -14.26 15.81 3.82
C VAL A 200 -13.06 15.09 3.21
N VAL A 201 -12.10 14.73 4.04
CA VAL A 201 -11.01 13.81 3.68
C VAL A 201 -11.08 12.54 4.53
N ILE A 202 -10.82 11.39 3.88
CA ILE A 202 -10.63 10.10 4.55
C ILE A 202 -9.23 9.61 4.19
N THR A 203 -8.29 9.70 5.13
CA THR A 203 -6.93 9.18 5.05
C THR A 203 -6.46 8.78 6.44
N SER A 204 -5.26 8.21 6.56
CA SER A 204 -4.84 7.71 7.88
C SER A 204 -4.56 8.80 8.91
N ALA A 205 -4.68 8.44 10.19
CA ALA A 205 -4.34 9.29 11.31
C ALA A 205 -2.89 9.78 11.24
N ALA A 206 -1.97 8.91 10.87
CA ALA A 206 -0.55 9.24 10.70
C ALA A 206 -0.32 10.29 9.59
N GLU A 207 -1.03 10.19 8.48
CA GLU A 207 -0.93 11.15 7.38
C GLU A 207 -1.54 12.51 7.71
N GLN A 208 -2.54 12.54 8.59
CA GLN A 208 -3.25 13.76 8.98
C GLN A 208 -2.69 14.40 10.26
N ASN A 209 -1.81 13.71 10.99
CA ASN A 209 -1.43 14.10 12.35
C ASN A 209 -0.96 15.56 12.47
N GLN A 210 -0.11 16.01 11.55
CA GLN A 210 0.41 17.39 11.58
C GLN A 210 -0.70 18.42 11.34
N LEU A 211 -1.63 18.15 10.42
CA LEU A 211 -2.74 19.04 10.13
C LEU A 211 -3.77 19.07 11.26
N ILE A 212 -3.95 17.95 11.96
CA ILE A 212 -4.80 17.87 13.15
C ILE A 212 -4.15 18.64 14.30
N GLN A 213 -2.86 18.43 14.56
CA GLN A 213 -2.12 19.09 15.64
C GLN A 213 -1.99 20.62 15.42
N SER A 214 -1.81 21.06 14.16
CA SER A 214 -1.81 22.50 13.84
C SER A 214 -3.20 23.14 13.90
N GLY A 215 -4.25 22.33 13.98
CA GLY A 215 -5.64 22.80 13.97
C GLY A 215 -6.15 23.18 12.57
N ASP A 216 -5.41 22.86 11.50
CA ASP A 216 -5.86 23.10 10.11
C ASP A 216 -6.92 22.07 9.69
N PHE A 217 -6.89 20.87 10.29
CA PHE A 217 -7.95 19.88 10.22
C PHE A 217 -8.67 19.74 11.56
N ARG A 218 -9.98 19.51 11.45
CA ARG A 218 -10.82 19.00 12.53
C ARG A 218 -11.14 17.54 12.24
N ALA A 219 -10.60 16.63 13.05
CA ALA A 219 -10.92 15.22 13.00
C ALA A 219 -12.31 14.98 13.61
N LEU A 220 -13.23 14.43 12.83
CA LEU A 220 -14.61 14.18 13.25
C LEU A 220 -14.81 12.77 13.78
N GLY A 221 -14.03 11.79 13.30
CA GLY A 221 -14.13 10.41 13.75
C GLY A 221 -13.04 9.52 13.15
N THR A 222 -12.67 8.48 13.92
CA THR A 222 -11.78 7.42 13.45
C THR A 222 -12.57 6.18 13.06
N LEU A 223 -12.10 5.43 12.06
CA LEU A 223 -12.71 4.20 11.55
C LEU A 223 -12.20 2.96 12.31
N THR A 224 -12.10 3.06 13.63
CA THR A 224 -11.65 2.01 14.56
C THR A 224 -12.71 1.74 15.61
N GLU A 225 -12.63 0.57 16.26
CA GLU A 225 -13.54 0.19 17.34
C GLU A 225 -13.47 1.12 18.57
N LYS A 226 -12.31 1.74 18.78
CA LYS A 226 -12.06 2.70 19.89
C LYS A 226 -11.64 4.03 19.32
N GLY A 227 -11.76 5.09 20.13
CA GLY A 227 -11.18 6.39 19.80
C GLY A 227 -9.65 6.29 19.59
N PHE A 228 -9.09 7.29 18.94
CA PHE A 228 -7.67 7.37 18.62
C PHE A 228 -7.09 8.69 19.10
N GLU A 229 -5.89 8.64 19.69
CA GLU A 229 -5.23 9.83 20.21
C GLU A 229 -4.26 10.44 19.21
N VAL A 230 -4.38 11.73 18.96
CA VAL A 230 -3.43 12.52 18.14
C VAL A 230 -3.16 13.84 18.83
N GLY A 231 -1.90 14.13 19.19
CA GLY A 231 -1.51 15.41 19.79
C GLY A 231 -2.23 15.74 21.10
N GLY A 232 -2.58 14.71 21.88
CA GLY A 232 -3.36 14.88 23.13
C GLY A 232 -4.85 15.11 22.90
N MET A 233 -5.34 15.02 21.67
CA MET A 233 -6.77 15.08 21.32
C MET A 233 -7.32 13.70 21.08
N THR A 234 -8.42 13.34 21.74
CA THR A 234 -9.15 12.09 21.49
C THR A 234 -10.08 12.26 20.30
N ILE A 235 -9.82 11.53 19.23
CA ILE A 235 -10.72 11.43 18.07
C ILE A 235 -11.73 10.30 18.36
N PRO A 236 -13.05 10.58 18.36
CA PRO A 236 -14.04 9.57 18.73
C PRO A 236 -14.16 8.47 17.66
N SER A 237 -14.56 7.26 18.08
CA SER A 237 -14.85 6.17 17.17
C SER A 237 -16.14 6.42 16.39
N ALA A 238 -16.07 6.38 15.06
CA ALA A 238 -17.26 6.39 14.21
C ALA A 238 -18.06 5.10 14.34
N ILE A 239 -17.41 3.95 14.58
CA ILE A 239 -18.06 2.64 14.75
C ILE A 239 -18.94 2.63 16.02
N VAL A 240 -18.46 3.19 17.11
CA VAL A 240 -19.26 3.32 18.36
C VAL A 240 -20.51 4.15 18.13
N LYS A 241 -20.42 5.21 17.31
CA LYS A 241 -21.54 6.09 16.99
C LYS A 241 -22.53 5.47 15.98
N TYR A 242 -21.99 4.75 15.02
CA TYR A 242 -22.73 4.11 13.92
C TYR A 242 -22.34 2.65 13.83
N PRO A 243 -22.93 1.75 14.67
CA PRO A 243 -22.50 0.35 14.78
C PRO A 243 -22.52 -0.44 13.49
N ALA A 244 -23.40 -0.10 12.52
CA ALA A 244 -23.45 -0.73 11.20
C ALA A 244 -22.14 -0.56 10.38
N LEU A 245 -21.25 0.36 10.77
CA LEU A 245 -19.90 0.46 10.20
C LEU A 245 -19.07 -0.78 10.54
N GLY A 246 -19.34 -1.46 11.65
CA GLY A 246 -18.63 -2.67 12.09
C GLY A 246 -18.79 -3.87 11.15
N ASP A 247 -19.77 -3.86 10.24
CA ASP A 247 -19.94 -4.91 9.23
C ASP A 247 -18.79 -4.92 8.19
N TYR A 248 -18.07 -3.79 8.04
CA TYR A 248 -17.02 -3.58 7.05
C TYR A 248 -15.68 -3.13 7.66
N LEU A 249 -15.68 -2.62 8.88
CA LEU A 249 -14.55 -1.99 9.56
C LEU A 249 -14.23 -2.72 10.89
N PRO A 250 -13.01 -2.59 11.44
CA PRO A 250 -11.94 -1.69 11.01
C PRO A 250 -11.06 -2.26 9.91
N ILE A 251 -10.58 -1.40 9.02
CA ILE A 251 -9.52 -1.72 8.06
C ILE A 251 -8.42 -0.65 8.21
N SER A 252 -7.18 -1.08 8.40
CA SER A 252 -6.03 -0.20 8.59
C SER A 252 -4.98 -0.38 7.50
N GLN A 253 -4.16 0.63 7.30
CA GLN A 253 -3.06 0.57 6.35
C GLN A 253 -2.08 -0.57 6.65
N SER A 254 -1.43 -1.06 5.59
CA SER A 254 -0.28 -1.95 5.63
C SER A 254 0.73 -1.43 4.61
N ILE A 255 1.65 -0.60 5.08
CA ILE A 255 2.60 0.15 4.24
C ILE A 255 3.97 -0.49 4.30
N GLY A 256 4.64 -0.54 3.17
CA GLY A 256 6.01 -1.02 3.07
C GLY A 256 6.50 -1.05 1.63
N PHE A 257 7.29 -2.06 1.32
CA PHE A 257 7.78 -2.28 -0.03
C PHE A 257 7.72 -3.77 -0.39
N ALA A 258 7.94 -4.07 -1.66
CA ALA A 258 8.02 -5.43 -2.15
C ALA A 258 9.18 -5.60 -3.13
N MET A 259 9.57 -6.85 -3.34
CA MET A 259 10.49 -7.29 -4.38
C MET A 259 9.77 -8.28 -5.30
N LYS A 260 10.15 -8.34 -6.57
CA LYS A 260 9.64 -9.38 -7.45
C LYS A 260 9.95 -10.77 -6.89
N LYS A 261 9.00 -11.69 -7.01
CA LYS A 261 9.12 -13.04 -6.47
C LYS A 261 10.29 -13.81 -7.08
N GLU A 262 10.65 -13.53 -8.34
CA GLU A 262 11.77 -14.14 -9.05
C GLU A 262 13.14 -13.62 -8.62
N THR A 263 13.21 -12.58 -7.77
CA THR A 263 14.48 -12.08 -7.25
C THR A 263 15.25 -13.21 -6.54
N PRO A 264 16.56 -13.38 -6.80
CA PRO A 264 17.37 -14.42 -6.17
C PRO A 264 17.26 -14.45 -4.64
N VAL A 265 17.21 -15.65 -4.07
CA VAL A 265 16.95 -15.85 -2.64
C VAL A 265 18.02 -15.19 -1.75
N ASP A 266 19.28 -15.20 -2.16
CA ASP A 266 20.40 -14.59 -1.40
C ASP A 266 20.30 -13.08 -1.38
N ILE A 267 19.84 -12.46 -2.47
CA ILE A 267 19.54 -11.03 -2.53
C ILE A 267 18.39 -10.71 -1.58
N LYS A 268 17.29 -11.47 -1.63
CA LYS A 268 16.16 -11.30 -0.69
C LYS A 268 16.60 -11.44 0.76
N LYS A 269 17.49 -12.39 1.07
CA LYS A 269 18.05 -12.53 2.42
C LYS A 269 18.89 -11.33 2.87
N LYS A 270 19.71 -10.73 1.97
CA LYS A 270 20.48 -9.52 2.27
C LYS A 270 19.55 -8.33 2.55
N VAL A 271 18.51 -8.15 1.71
CA VAL A 271 17.50 -7.10 1.92
C VAL A 271 16.71 -7.33 3.22
N ALA A 272 16.30 -8.57 3.51
CA ALA A 272 15.59 -8.90 4.74
C ALA A 272 16.45 -8.61 6.00
N LYS A 273 17.74 -8.92 5.96
CA LYS A 273 18.66 -8.58 7.07
C LYS A 273 18.74 -7.06 7.30
N ALA A 274 18.85 -6.27 6.23
CA ALA A 274 18.86 -4.82 6.31
C ALA A 274 17.52 -4.25 6.79
N PHE A 275 16.40 -4.84 6.35
CA PHE A 275 15.05 -4.49 6.80
C PHE A 275 14.88 -4.70 8.30
N ILE A 276 15.24 -5.89 8.83
CA ILE A 276 15.14 -6.20 10.26
C ILE A 276 15.94 -5.19 11.08
N ALA A 277 17.21 -4.96 10.70
CA ALA A 277 18.06 -4.01 11.41
C ALA A 277 17.52 -2.56 11.34
N ALA A 278 16.92 -2.17 10.21
CA ALA A 278 16.30 -0.86 10.07
C ALA A 278 15.04 -0.72 10.93
N MET A 279 14.21 -1.77 11.03
CA MET A 279 13.01 -1.77 11.88
C MET A 279 13.34 -1.59 13.36
N GLU A 280 14.51 -2.03 13.82
CA GLU A 280 14.99 -1.89 15.20
C GLU A 280 15.73 -0.58 15.44
N SER A 281 16.02 0.20 14.39
CA SER A 281 16.78 1.45 14.52
C SER A 281 15.98 2.54 15.26
N GLU A 282 16.69 3.37 16.05
CA GLU A 282 16.10 4.51 16.75
C GLU A 282 15.39 5.48 15.78
N GLU A 283 15.95 5.68 14.59
CA GLU A 283 15.38 6.54 13.56
C GLU A 283 13.97 6.10 13.12
N VAL A 284 13.78 4.80 12.85
CA VAL A 284 12.50 4.23 12.42
C VAL A 284 11.50 4.17 13.58
N THR A 285 11.94 3.70 14.75
CA THR A 285 11.06 3.56 15.92
C THR A 285 10.59 4.91 16.45
N LYS A 286 11.48 5.89 16.51
CA LYS A 286 11.16 7.25 16.91
C LYS A 286 10.21 7.93 15.92
N TYR A 287 10.50 7.83 14.61
CA TYR A 287 9.63 8.39 13.59
C TYR A 287 8.22 7.81 13.67
N ALA A 288 8.09 6.50 13.82
CA ALA A 288 6.79 5.83 13.91
C ALA A 288 5.99 6.32 15.14
N ALA A 289 6.64 6.40 16.30
CA ALA A 289 6.01 6.87 17.54
C ALA A 289 5.55 8.34 17.43
N GLU A 290 6.40 9.23 16.91
CA GLU A 290 6.10 10.66 16.77
C GLU A 290 5.01 10.95 15.73
N ASN A 291 4.80 10.03 14.75
CA ASN A 291 3.85 10.20 13.67
C ASN A 291 2.66 9.23 13.72
N TYR A 292 2.41 8.59 14.87
CA TYR A 292 1.24 7.72 15.10
C TYR A 292 1.14 6.52 14.16
N TYR A 293 2.28 5.97 13.74
CA TYR A 293 2.36 4.68 13.06
C TYR A 293 2.57 3.56 14.06
N SER A 294 1.85 2.46 13.87
CA SER A 294 2.15 1.18 14.52
C SER A 294 3.14 0.41 13.66
N LEU A 295 4.33 0.10 14.20
CA LEU A 295 5.30 -0.73 13.48
C LEU A 295 4.81 -2.18 13.39
N VAL A 296 4.94 -2.78 12.22
CA VAL A 296 4.51 -4.14 11.90
C VAL A 296 5.72 -5.09 11.82
N GLY A 297 6.71 -4.79 10.99
CA GLY A 297 7.96 -5.55 10.87
C GLY A 297 7.80 -6.93 10.20
N GLU A 298 6.70 -7.17 9.48
CA GLU A 298 6.48 -8.46 8.80
C GLU A 298 7.20 -8.51 7.46
N TYR A 299 7.77 -9.71 7.14
CA TYR A 299 8.37 -9.99 5.83
C TYR A 299 8.24 -11.48 5.47
N GLY A 300 8.55 -11.83 4.22
CA GLY A 300 8.50 -13.21 3.74
C GLY A 300 7.10 -13.81 3.85
N LYS A 301 6.98 -15.05 4.37
CA LYS A 301 5.71 -15.80 4.40
C LYS A 301 4.59 -15.03 5.10
N THR A 302 4.85 -14.46 6.26
CA THR A 302 3.84 -13.75 7.08
C THR A 302 3.29 -12.53 6.33
N ALA A 303 4.17 -11.71 5.76
CA ALA A 303 3.77 -10.55 4.97
C ALA A 303 3.01 -10.96 3.69
N ASN A 304 3.46 -12.02 3.00
CA ASN A 304 2.79 -12.53 1.81
C ASN A 304 1.37 -13.04 2.12
N GLU A 305 1.20 -13.76 3.22
CA GLU A 305 -0.12 -14.22 3.68
C GLU A 305 -1.03 -13.05 4.09
N ARG A 306 -0.48 -12.02 4.75
CA ARG A 306 -1.23 -10.79 5.06
C ARG A 306 -1.74 -10.14 3.78
N MET A 307 -0.87 -9.90 2.80
CA MET A 307 -1.25 -9.25 1.55
C MET A 307 -2.23 -10.07 0.74
N ALA A 308 -2.12 -11.40 0.75
CA ALA A 308 -3.09 -12.29 0.10
C ALA A 308 -4.48 -12.23 0.77
N ARG A 309 -4.54 -12.16 2.11
CA ARG A 309 -5.80 -11.95 2.83
C ARG A 309 -6.43 -10.59 2.51
N LEU A 310 -5.61 -9.54 2.44
CA LEU A 310 -6.09 -8.20 2.08
C LEU A 310 -6.55 -8.13 0.62
N GLU A 311 -5.86 -8.81 -0.31
CA GLU A 311 -6.31 -8.94 -1.70
C GLU A 311 -7.71 -9.59 -1.76
N SER A 312 -7.90 -10.68 -1.02
CA SER A 312 -9.21 -11.34 -0.92
C SER A 312 -10.27 -10.40 -0.33
N LEU A 313 -10.04 -9.90 0.86
CA LEU A 313 -10.99 -9.05 1.58
C LEU A 313 -11.39 -7.82 0.75
N PHE A 314 -10.42 -7.06 0.25
CA PHE A 314 -10.68 -5.79 -0.45
C PHE A 314 -11.35 -6.01 -1.81
N SER A 315 -10.92 -7.03 -2.55
CA SER A 315 -11.50 -7.35 -3.85
C SER A 315 -12.97 -7.73 -3.73
N TRP A 316 -13.30 -8.58 -2.77
CA TRP A 316 -14.68 -8.99 -2.55
C TRP A 316 -15.54 -7.88 -1.92
N THR A 317 -15.00 -7.07 -1.01
CA THR A 317 -15.69 -5.88 -0.48
C THR A 317 -16.04 -4.90 -1.62
N LEU A 318 -15.10 -4.60 -2.52
CA LEU A 318 -15.37 -3.75 -3.68
C LEU A 318 -16.41 -4.36 -4.61
N TRP A 319 -16.40 -5.69 -4.81
CA TRP A 319 -17.35 -6.39 -5.63
C TRP A 319 -18.78 -6.33 -5.02
N ASP A 320 -18.92 -6.64 -3.75
CA ASP A 320 -20.18 -6.60 -3.03
C ASP A 320 -20.77 -5.18 -2.98
N LEU A 321 -19.94 -4.17 -2.86
CA LEU A 321 -20.30 -2.75 -2.93
C LEU A 321 -20.43 -2.21 -4.37
N LYS A 322 -20.37 -3.07 -5.39
CA LYS A 322 -20.51 -2.73 -6.82
C LYS A 322 -19.51 -1.68 -7.32
N ALA A 323 -18.34 -1.63 -6.71
CA ALA A 323 -17.26 -0.70 -7.06
C ALA A 323 -16.11 -1.37 -7.84
N ALA A 324 -15.99 -2.72 -7.82
CA ALA A 324 -15.05 -3.45 -8.66
C ALA A 324 -15.54 -3.55 -10.11
N LYS A 325 -14.60 -3.59 -11.06
CA LYS A 325 -14.89 -3.73 -12.49
C LYS A 325 -14.83 -5.18 -12.97
N ILE A 326 -14.03 -6.00 -12.29
CA ILE A 326 -13.78 -7.40 -12.67
C ILE A 326 -14.17 -8.29 -11.48
N ASP A 327 -14.90 -9.37 -11.78
CA ASP A 327 -15.28 -10.36 -10.76
C ASP A 327 -14.03 -11.00 -10.15
N PRO A 328 -13.84 -10.90 -8.81
CA PRO A 328 -12.69 -11.50 -8.13
C PRO A 328 -12.58 -13.00 -8.38
N ALA A 329 -13.71 -13.73 -8.52
CA ALA A 329 -13.73 -15.17 -8.81
C ALA A 329 -13.08 -15.46 -10.17
N SER A 330 -13.29 -14.60 -11.18
CA SER A 330 -12.70 -14.76 -12.51
C SER A 330 -11.18 -14.63 -12.53
N LEU A 331 -10.62 -13.94 -11.51
CA LEU A 331 -9.18 -13.79 -11.29
C LEU A 331 -8.62 -14.86 -10.34
N GLY A 332 -9.42 -15.82 -9.89
CA GLY A 332 -9.02 -16.83 -8.91
C GLY A 332 -8.71 -16.25 -7.52
N ILE A 333 -9.30 -15.12 -7.15
CA ILE A 333 -9.19 -14.54 -5.82
C ILE A 333 -10.21 -15.24 -4.91
N PRO A 334 -9.77 -15.98 -3.86
CA PRO A 334 -10.68 -16.68 -2.98
C PRO A 334 -11.58 -15.70 -2.21
N LYS A 335 -12.76 -16.15 -1.79
CA LYS A 335 -13.56 -15.40 -0.81
C LYS A 335 -12.85 -15.38 0.54
N PRO A 336 -12.96 -14.27 1.31
CA PRO A 336 -12.43 -14.18 2.66
C PRO A 336 -12.98 -15.23 3.61
#